data_0970346ab1a0369387197e22e1f4c2dc
#
_entry.id   0970346ab1a0369387197e22e1f4c2dc
#
_cell.length_a   1.000
_cell.length_b   1.000
_cell.length_c   1.000
_cell.angle_alpha   90.00
_cell.angle_beta   90.00
_cell.angle_gamma   90.00
#
_symmetry.space_group_name_H-M   'P 1'
#
loop_
_entity.id
_entity.type
_entity.pdbx_description
1 polymer ?
#
loop_
_entity_poly.entity_id
_entity_poly.type
_entity_poly.pdbx_seq_one_letter_code
_entity_poly.pdbx_strand_id
1 'polypeptide(L)'
;MSKTHSAFSILFGSILLAFSTTIFSQTADAPVKTIASLDVPRYMGTWYEIAKFPNWFQKKCVSNTQAVYSIRPDGNLKVLNSCKTADEKISQAEGTARQQGPKDSPKLEVRFAPEWLSFLPMVWGEYWVIDLDAQYQVAAVSDSKREYLWVLSRTPQLDKKTYDELLLRLRGQQFDTRKLEITQQTISSQKN
;
A
#
# COMPACT_ATOMS: atom_id res chain seq x y z
N MET A 1 79.95 -42.11 37.14
CA MET A 1 78.50 -41.96 37.52
C MET A 1 77.94 -40.81 36.71
N SER A 2 77.30 -41.14 35.61
CA SER A 2 76.67 -40.17 34.68
C SER A 2 75.16 -40.19 34.84
N LYS A 3 74.58 -39.07 35.14
CA LYS A 3 73.10 -38.90 35.22
C LYS A 3 72.66 -38.23 33.94
N THR A 4 71.92 -38.98 33.12
CA THR A 4 71.23 -38.50 31.95
C THR A 4 69.87 -37.89 32.36
N HIS A 5 69.70 -36.59 32.03
CA HIS A 5 68.40 -35.94 32.17
C HIS A 5 67.64 -35.99 30.84
N SER A 6 66.50 -36.68 30.84
CA SER A 6 65.58 -36.77 29.70
C SER A 6 64.64 -35.53 29.75
N ALA A 7 64.67 -34.71 28.71
CA ALA A 7 63.79 -33.58 28.55
C ALA A 7 62.53 -34.03 27.79
N PHE A 8 61.37 -33.84 28.42
CA PHE A 8 60.04 -34.15 27.87
C PHE A 8 59.49 -32.87 27.24
N SER A 9 59.49 -32.81 25.90
CA SER A 9 58.88 -31.68 25.17
C SER A 9 57.39 -31.90 25.02
N ILE A 10 56.58 -31.09 25.65
CA ILE A 10 55.12 -31.05 25.48
C ILE A 10 54.82 -30.08 24.34
N LEU A 11 54.34 -30.65 23.21
CA LEU A 11 53.77 -29.85 22.12
C LEU A 11 52.32 -29.41 22.50
N PHE A 12 52.14 -28.14 22.72
CA PHE A 12 50.82 -27.54 22.82
C PHE A 12 50.28 -27.28 21.40
N GLY A 13 49.36 -28.12 20.92
CA GLY A 13 48.63 -27.90 19.69
C GLY A 13 47.54 -26.89 19.90
N SER A 14 47.68 -25.66 19.37
CA SER A 14 46.64 -24.65 19.37
C SER A 14 45.60 -24.97 18.29
N ILE A 15 44.41 -25.42 18.69
CA ILE A 15 43.27 -25.58 17.79
C ILE A 15 42.63 -24.20 17.62
N LEU A 16 42.81 -23.56 16.45
CA LEU A 16 42.07 -22.38 16.05
C LEU A 16 40.65 -22.82 15.61
N LEU A 17 39.67 -22.60 16.45
CA LEU A 17 38.28 -22.66 16.02
C LEU A 17 37.93 -21.41 15.18
N ALA A 18 37.83 -21.58 13.87
CA ALA A 18 37.31 -20.54 12.98
C ALA A 18 35.80 -20.46 13.18
N PHE A 19 35.31 -19.45 13.90
CA PHE A 19 33.90 -19.09 13.94
C PHE A 19 33.53 -18.43 12.61
N SER A 20 32.87 -19.16 11.73
CA SER A 20 32.21 -18.61 10.53
C SER A 20 30.98 -17.82 10.98
N THR A 21 31.12 -16.51 11.09
CA THR A 21 29.97 -15.62 11.27
C THR A 21 29.23 -15.53 9.94
N THR A 22 28.11 -16.24 9.81
CA THR A 22 27.14 -16.01 8.74
C THR A 22 26.50 -14.63 8.95
N ILE A 23 26.95 -13.65 8.16
CA ILE A 23 26.31 -12.32 8.10
C ILE A 23 24.98 -12.55 7.37
N PHE A 24 23.88 -12.60 8.14
CA PHE A 24 22.54 -12.45 7.59
C PHE A 24 22.44 -11.00 7.08
N SER A 25 22.67 -10.82 5.77
CA SER A 25 22.39 -9.55 5.11
C SER A 25 20.86 -9.39 5.15
N GLN A 26 20.36 -8.57 6.06
CA GLN A 26 19.00 -8.06 5.99
C GLN A 26 18.93 -7.20 4.71
N THR A 27 18.36 -7.77 3.65
CA THR A 27 18.02 -6.99 2.46
C THR A 27 17.00 -5.95 2.91
N ALA A 28 17.42 -4.69 3.00
CA ALA A 28 16.50 -3.59 3.23
C ALA A 28 15.39 -3.68 2.17
N ASP A 29 14.14 -3.60 2.59
CA ASP A 29 13.01 -3.63 1.67
C ASP A 29 13.19 -2.54 0.60
N ALA A 30 13.11 -2.94 -0.68
CA ALA A 30 13.19 -1.98 -1.77
C ALA A 30 12.07 -0.93 -1.63
N PRO A 31 12.32 0.35 -1.91
CA PRO A 31 11.31 1.39 -1.80
C PRO A 31 10.08 1.07 -2.67
N VAL A 32 8.91 1.45 -2.21
CA VAL A 32 7.67 1.32 -2.99
C VAL A 32 7.80 2.12 -4.28
N LYS A 33 7.55 1.45 -5.42
CA LYS A 33 7.58 2.08 -6.74
C LYS A 33 6.18 2.56 -7.10
N THR A 34 6.08 3.79 -7.58
CA THR A 34 4.85 4.32 -8.16
C THR A 34 4.86 4.13 -9.68
N ILE A 35 3.73 4.33 -10.34
CA ILE A 35 3.68 4.54 -11.79
C ILE A 35 4.53 5.75 -12.16
N ALA A 36 4.89 5.88 -13.44
CA ALA A 36 5.77 6.96 -13.91
C ALA A 36 5.12 8.35 -13.82
N SER A 37 3.84 8.45 -14.21
CA SER A 37 3.07 9.69 -14.19
C SER A 37 1.58 9.41 -14.04
N LEU A 38 0.82 10.36 -13.51
CA LEU A 38 -0.62 10.30 -13.31
C LEU A 38 -1.31 11.45 -14.05
N ASP A 39 -2.13 11.11 -15.03
CA ASP A 39 -3.09 12.05 -15.62
C ASP A 39 -4.27 12.23 -14.65
N VAL A 40 -4.20 13.27 -13.84
CA VAL A 40 -5.19 13.53 -12.79
C VAL A 40 -6.61 13.68 -13.36
N PRO A 41 -6.88 14.45 -14.40
CA PRO A 41 -8.20 14.51 -15.02
C PRO A 41 -8.79 13.15 -15.38
N ARG A 42 -8.01 12.24 -15.94
CA ARG A 42 -8.46 10.87 -16.26
C ARG A 42 -8.70 10.01 -15.02
N TYR A 43 -8.00 10.30 -13.92
CA TYR A 43 -8.13 9.57 -12.67
C TYR A 43 -9.40 9.96 -11.88
N MET A 44 -10.02 11.10 -12.18
CA MET A 44 -11.24 11.58 -11.52
C MET A 44 -12.44 10.65 -11.75
N GLY A 45 -13.51 10.89 -10.99
CA GLY A 45 -14.74 10.12 -11.01
C GLY A 45 -14.77 9.00 -9.96
N THR A 46 -15.60 8.00 -10.19
CA THR A 46 -15.86 6.92 -9.23
C THR A 46 -14.85 5.79 -9.35
N TRP A 47 -14.41 5.30 -8.19
CA TRP A 47 -13.61 4.09 -8.02
C TRP A 47 -14.24 3.21 -6.95
N TYR A 48 -14.50 1.96 -7.26
CA TYR A 48 -14.99 0.93 -6.34
C TYR A 48 -13.79 0.23 -5.69
N GLU A 49 -13.82 0.07 -4.38
CA GLU A 49 -12.84 -0.74 -3.64
C GLU A 49 -13.15 -2.22 -3.89
N ILE A 50 -12.23 -2.94 -4.51
CA ILE A 50 -12.34 -4.38 -4.77
C ILE A 50 -11.73 -5.17 -3.62
N ALA A 51 -10.59 -4.70 -3.11
CA ALA A 51 -9.92 -5.29 -1.97
C ALA A 51 -9.07 -4.25 -1.25
N LYS A 52 -8.77 -4.50 0.02
CA LYS A 52 -7.90 -3.64 0.83
C LYS A 52 -7.11 -4.42 1.86
N PHE A 53 -6.03 -3.85 2.37
CA PHE A 53 -5.47 -4.30 3.64
C PHE A 53 -6.38 -3.85 4.79
N PRO A 54 -6.55 -4.68 5.85
CA PRO A 54 -7.25 -4.27 7.06
C PRO A 54 -6.72 -2.96 7.59
N ASN A 55 -7.62 -2.01 7.89
CA ASN A 55 -7.24 -0.74 8.48
C ASN A 55 -8.27 -0.27 9.52
N TRP A 56 -7.83 0.55 10.47
CA TRP A 56 -8.65 0.93 11.62
C TRP A 56 -9.78 1.90 11.28
N PHE A 57 -9.59 2.76 10.26
CA PHE A 57 -10.55 3.81 9.92
C PHE A 57 -11.70 3.33 9.03
N GLN A 58 -11.58 2.14 8.40
CA GLN A 58 -12.64 1.51 7.62
C GLN A 58 -13.36 0.36 8.37
N LYS A 59 -13.07 0.13 9.67
CA LYS A 59 -13.65 -0.97 10.44
C LYS A 59 -15.19 -1.01 10.44
N LYS A 60 -15.85 0.14 10.31
CA LYS A 60 -17.32 0.23 10.24
C LYS A 60 -17.90 -0.12 8.88
N CYS A 61 -17.07 -0.16 7.84
CA CYS A 61 -17.49 -0.44 6.46
C CYS A 61 -17.60 -1.95 6.24
N VAL A 62 -18.76 -2.44 5.84
CA VAL A 62 -19.00 -3.86 5.59
C VAL A 62 -19.15 -4.18 4.09
N SER A 63 -19.57 -3.19 3.28
CA SER A 63 -19.74 -3.37 1.84
C SER A 63 -19.84 -2.03 1.10
N ASN A 64 -19.89 -2.11 -0.24
CA ASN A 64 -20.13 -0.98 -1.15
C ASN A 64 -19.19 0.21 -0.91
N THR A 65 -17.95 -0.07 -0.54
CA THR A 65 -16.94 0.98 -0.38
C THR A 65 -16.55 1.51 -1.75
N GLN A 66 -16.63 2.84 -1.89
CA GLN A 66 -16.22 3.55 -3.09
C GLN A 66 -15.65 4.93 -2.75
N ALA A 67 -14.86 5.46 -3.66
CA ALA A 67 -14.33 6.81 -3.62
C ALA A 67 -14.76 7.57 -4.88
N VAL A 68 -15.17 8.83 -4.71
CA VAL A 68 -15.43 9.75 -5.82
C VAL A 68 -14.42 10.89 -5.73
N TYR A 69 -13.64 11.06 -6.79
CA TYR A 69 -12.66 12.13 -6.90
C TYR A 69 -13.13 13.21 -7.87
N SER A 70 -12.90 14.48 -7.52
CA SER A 70 -13.16 15.62 -8.39
C SER A 70 -12.13 16.72 -8.16
N ILE A 71 -11.87 17.53 -9.18
CA ILE A 71 -10.94 18.69 -9.11
C ILE A 71 -11.71 19.87 -8.55
N ARG A 72 -11.13 20.53 -7.54
CA ARG A 72 -11.64 21.79 -7.00
C ARG A 72 -11.11 22.99 -7.80
N PRO A 73 -11.78 24.16 -7.73
CA PRO A 73 -11.30 25.37 -8.39
C PRO A 73 -9.89 25.84 -7.97
N ASP A 74 -9.46 25.49 -6.76
CA ASP A 74 -8.13 25.79 -6.22
C ASP A 74 -7.04 24.82 -6.69
N GLY A 75 -7.40 23.82 -7.53
CA GLY A 75 -6.49 22.82 -8.06
C GLY A 75 -6.30 21.60 -7.14
N ASN A 76 -6.81 21.64 -5.91
CA ASN A 76 -6.83 20.47 -5.03
C ASN A 76 -7.91 19.48 -5.46
N LEU A 77 -7.81 18.26 -4.96
CA LEU A 77 -8.79 17.22 -5.24
C LEU A 77 -9.76 17.07 -4.06
N LYS A 78 -11.05 17.04 -4.37
CA LYS A 78 -12.06 16.57 -3.44
C LYS A 78 -12.09 15.04 -3.46
N VAL A 79 -12.09 14.43 -2.29
CA VAL A 79 -12.23 12.99 -2.08
C VAL A 79 -13.52 12.76 -1.29
N LEU A 80 -14.47 12.02 -1.85
CA LEU A 80 -15.66 11.60 -1.13
C LEU A 80 -15.65 10.06 -1.05
N ASN A 81 -15.29 9.54 0.11
CA ASN A 81 -15.38 8.12 0.41
C ASN A 81 -16.75 7.79 0.98
N SER A 82 -17.33 6.68 0.56
CA SER A 82 -18.60 6.17 1.10
C SER A 82 -18.55 4.65 1.23
N CYS A 83 -19.28 4.13 2.20
CA CYS A 83 -19.46 2.69 2.37
C CYS A 83 -20.76 2.40 3.11
N LYS A 84 -21.23 1.15 3.02
CA LYS A 84 -22.36 0.64 3.79
C LYS A 84 -21.84 0.09 5.12
N THR A 85 -22.54 0.42 6.20
CA THR A 85 -22.25 -0.05 7.55
C THR A 85 -23.15 -1.25 7.92
N ALA A 86 -22.84 -1.93 9.03
CA ALA A 86 -23.58 -3.13 9.46
C ALA A 86 -25.08 -2.85 9.75
N ASP A 87 -25.44 -1.62 10.13
CA ASP A 87 -26.82 -1.17 10.30
C ASP A 87 -27.46 -0.65 9.02
N GLU A 88 -26.93 -1.06 7.85
CA GLU A 88 -27.43 -0.76 6.50
C GLU A 88 -27.36 0.73 6.12
N LYS A 89 -26.78 1.59 6.93
CA LYS A 89 -26.61 3.02 6.64
C LYS A 89 -25.43 3.29 5.73
N ILE A 90 -25.49 4.40 5.02
CA ILE A 90 -24.36 4.91 4.26
C ILE A 90 -23.52 5.82 5.16
N SER A 91 -22.27 5.44 5.36
CA SER A 91 -21.27 6.30 5.97
C SER A 91 -20.48 7.03 4.91
N GLN A 92 -20.25 8.31 5.11
CA GLN A 92 -19.45 9.14 4.19
C GLN A 92 -18.36 9.89 4.93
N ALA A 93 -17.25 10.14 4.23
CA ALA A 93 -16.18 10.99 4.68
C ALA A 93 -15.67 11.83 3.50
N GLU A 94 -15.70 13.14 3.67
CA GLU A 94 -15.14 14.08 2.69
C GLU A 94 -13.73 14.47 3.09
N GLY A 95 -12.81 14.44 2.14
CA GLY A 95 -11.43 14.80 2.32
C GLY A 95 -10.91 15.69 1.19
N THR A 96 -9.69 16.16 1.37
CA THR A 96 -8.92 16.88 0.35
C THR A 96 -7.66 16.11 0.06
N ALA A 97 -7.32 15.95 -1.23
CA ALA A 97 -6.02 15.42 -1.65
C ALA A 97 -5.28 16.48 -2.47
N ARG A 98 -3.95 16.40 -2.45
CA ARG A 98 -3.06 17.23 -3.26
C ARG A 98 -1.91 16.41 -3.80
N GLN A 99 -1.40 16.75 -4.96
CA GLN A 99 -0.20 16.10 -5.50
C GLN A 99 1.05 16.59 -4.78
N GLN A 100 2.00 15.69 -4.58
CA GLN A 100 3.33 15.99 -4.09
C GLN A 100 4.30 16.06 -5.27
N GLY A 101 4.95 17.19 -5.47
CA GLY A 101 5.90 17.40 -6.56
C GLY A 101 5.25 17.88 -7.86
N PRO A 102 5.67 17.38 -9.03
CA PRO A 102 5.13 17.79 -10.35
C PRO A 102 3.63 17.52 -10.50
N LYS A 103 2.96 18.25 -11.42
CA LYS A 103 1.51 18.12 -11.67
C LYS A 103 1.04 16.77 -12.16
N ASP A 104 1.95 15.93 -12.63
CA ASP A 104 1.71 14.56 -13.05
C ASP A 104 2.26 13.53 -12.05
N SER A 105 2.65 13.95 -10.86
CA SER A 105 3.15 13.07 -9.82
C SER A 105 2.10 12.03 -9.40
N PRO A 106 2.43 10.74 -9.37
CA PRO A 106 1.54 9.70 -8.85
C PRO A 106 1.53 9.63 -7.32
N LYS A 107 2.30 10.49 -6.67
CA LYS A 107 2.33 10.63 -5.22
C LYS A 107 1.41 11.75 -4.80
N LEU A 108 0.38 11.38 -4.08
CA LEU A 108 -0.55 12.32 -3.47
C LEU A 108 -0.51 12.14 -1.95
N GLU A 109 -1.07 13.10 -1.27
CA GLU A 109 -1.43 12.99 0.14
C GLU A 109 -2.88 13.39 0.33
N VAL A 110 -3.56 12.74 1.27
CA VAL A 110 -4.98 12.92 1.53
C VAL A 110 -5.22 13.26 2.99
N ARG A 111 -6.15 14.17 3.25
CA ARG A 111 -6.55 14.62 4.59
C ARG A 111 -8.06 14.56 4.73
N PHE A 112 -8.52 13.94 5.80
CA PHE A 112 -9.94 13.92 6.22
C PHE A 112 -10.19 14.78 7.48
N ALA A 113 -9.13 15.33 8.07
CA ALA A 113 -9.24 16.30 9.16
C ALA A 113 -9.74 17.66 8.64
N PRO A 114 -10.33 18.50 9.51
CA PRO A 114 -10.75 19.86 9.17
C PRO A 114 -9.62 20.71 8.56
N GLU A 115 -9.98 21.65 7.70
CA GLU A 115 -9.03 22.46 6.92
C GLU A 115 -8.06 23.26 7.80
N TRP A 116 -8.53 23.77 8.93
CA TRP A 116 -7.69 24.52 9.87
C TRP A 116 -6.55 23.70 10.49
N LEU A 117 -6.58 22.35 10.38
CA LEU A 117 -5.49 21.46 10.78
C LEU A 117 -4.50 21.16 9.64
N SER A 118 -4.71 21.72 8.44
CA SER A 118 -3.93 21.38 7.23
C SER A 118 -2.44 21.66 7.34
N PHE A 119 -2.03 22.54 8.25
CA PHE A 119 -0.63 22.85 8.52
C PHE A 119 0.10 21.75 9.31
N LEU A 120 -0.62 20.80 9.90
CA LEU A 120 -0.05 19.70 10.64
C LEU A 120 0.30 18.52 9.70
N PRO A 121 1.57 18.12 9.53
CA PRO A 121 1.94 17.02 8.64
C PRO A 121 1.24 15.70 8.99
N MET A 122 0.99 15.44 10.28
CA MET A 122 0.40 14.20 10.77
C MET A 122 -1.06 13.95 10.36
N VAL A 123 -1.76 14.97 9.84
CA VAL A 123 -3.14 14.82 9.35
C VAL A 123 -3.21 14.42 7.88
N TRP A 124 -2.07 14.41 7.20
CA TRP A 124 -1.94 14.02 5.82
C TRP A 124 -1.45 12.57 5.72
N GLY A 125 -2.22 11.72 5.06
CA GLY A 125 -1.86 10.35 4.75
C GLY A 125 -1.31 10.23 3.33
N GLU A 126 -0.28 9.43 3.13
CA GLU A 126 0.23 9.15 1.79
C GLU A 126 -0.81 8.38 0.96
N TYR A 127 -0.91 8.73 -0.30
CA TYR A 127 -1.76 8.10 -1.30
C TYR A 127 -0.96 7.99 -2.60
N TRP A 128 -0.23 6.90 -2.76
CA TRP A 128 0.67 6.67 -3.89
C TRP A 128 0.03 5.70 -4.87
N VAL A 129 -0.14 6.12 -6.12
CA VAL A 129 -0.61 5.22 -7.18
C VAL A 129 0.56 4.35 -7.63
N ILE A 130 0.51 3.07 -7.26
CA ILE A 130 1.61 2.11 -7.45
C ILE A 130 1.40 1.18 -8.63
N ASP A 131 0.16 1.05 -9.09
CA ASP A 131 -0.20 0.33 -10.32
C ASP A 131 -1.45 0.98 -10.93
N LEU A 132 -1.50 1.08 -12.24
CA LEU A 132 -2.62 1.64 -13.00
C LEU A 132 -2.56 1.11 -14.43
N ASP A 133 -3.64 0.55 -14.91
CA ASP A 133 -3.72 0.12 -16.31
C ASP A 133 -3.82 1.31 -17.28
N ALA A 134 -3.42 1.11 -18.52
CA ALA A 134 -3.37 2.16 -19.54
C ALA A 134 -4.75 2.79 -19.84
N GLN A 135 -5.82 2.06 -19.59
CA GLN A 135 -7.20 2.51 -19.78
C GLN A 135 -7.78 3.22 -18.55
N TYR A 136 -7.05 3.27 -17.43
CA TYR A 136 -7.50 3.84 -16.16
C TYR A 136 -8.75 3.15 -15.59
N GLN A 137 -8.82 1.82 -15.73
CA GLN A 137 -9.93 1.01 -15.23
C GLN A 137 -9.63 0.33 -13.90
N VAL A 138 -8.36 0.00 -13.65
CA VAL A 138 -7.92 -0.71 -12.43
C VAL A 138 -6.68 -0.03 -11.87
N ALA A 139 -6.68 0.22 -10.57
CA ALA A 139 -5.56 0.85 -9.88
C ALA A 139 -5.21 0.10 -8.60
N ALA A 140 -3.94 0.18 -8.21
CA ALA A 140 -3.53 -0.13 -6.84
C ALA A 140 -2.89 1.11 -6.19
N VAL A 141 -3.25 1.34 -4.93
CA VAL A 141 -2.81 2.50 -4.15
C VAL A 141 -2.24 2.03 -2.84
N SER A 142 -1.15 2.64 -2.42
CA SER A 142 -0.48 2.32 -1.15
C SER A 142 0.16 3.56 -0.54
N ASP A 143 0.83 3.37 0.59
CA ASP A 143 1.77 4.28 1.22
C ASP A 143 3.22 3.82 0.97
N SER A 144 4.18 4.65 1.36
CA SER A 144 5.62 4.36 1.22
C SER A 144 6.11 3.17 2.04
N LYS A 145 5.36 2.80 3.09
CA LYS A 145 5.73 1.73 4.04
C LYS A 145 5.03 0.40 3.79
N ARG A 146 4.13 0.31 2.79
CA ARG A 146 3.27 -0.86 2.54
C ARG A 146 2.35 -1.22 3.73
N GLU A 147 2.03 -0.24 4.58
CA GLU A 147 1.10 -0.43 5.69
C GLU A 147 -0.35 -0.51 5.19
N TYR A 148 -0.65 0.20 4.10
CA TYR A 148 -1.95 0.24 3.45
C TYR A 148 -1.85 -0.25 2.00
N LEU A 149 -2.92 -0.87 1.54
CA LEU A 149 -3.07 -1.27 0.13
C LEU A 149 -4.55 -1.28 -0.22
N TRP A 150 -4.90 -0.67 -1.34
CA TRP A 150 -6.23 -0.73 -1.95
C TRP A 150 -6.12 -1.18 -3.39
N VAL A 151 -7.01 -2.08 -3.80
CA VAL A 151 -7.27 -2.41 -5.19
C VAL A 151 -8.58 -1.74 -5.57
N LEU A 152 -8.54 -0.87 -6.56
CA LEU A 152 -9.64 -0.05 -7.02
C LEU A 152 -10.01 -0.42 -8.45
N SER A 153 -11.30 -0.33 -8.79
CA SER A 153 -11.81 -0.55 -10.14
C SER A 153 -12.86 0.49 -10.51
N ARG A 154 -13.00 0.78 -11.81
CA ARG A 154 -14.12 1.59 -12.32
C ARG A 154 -15.45 0.87 -12.30
N THR A 155 -15.45 -0.43 -12.17
CA THR A 155 -16.62 -1.27 -12.05
C THR A 155 -16.69 -1.93 -10.67
N PRO A 156 -17.90 -2.19 -10.13
CA PRO A 156 -18.05 -2.83 -8.82
C PRO A 156 -17.54 -4.28 -8.79
N GLN A 157 -17.24 -4.86 -9.94
CA GLN A 157 -16.66 -6.19 -10.08
C GLN A 157 -15.43 -6.13 -10.96
N LEU A 158 -14.42 -6.89 -10.58
CA LEU A 158 -13.20 -7.07 -11.34
C LEU A 158 -13.09 -8.55 -11.74
N ASP A 159 -12.81 -8.82 -13.01
CA ASP A 159 -12.63 -10.20 -13.46
C ASP A 159 -11.41 -10.84 -12.81
N LYS A 160 -11.50 -12.17 -12.61
CA LYS A 160 -10.48 -12.91 -11.88
C LYS A 160 -9.10 -12.82 -12.52
N LYS A 161 -9.02 -12.82 -13.85
CA LYS A 161 -7.73 -12.79 -14.56
C LYS A 161 -7.01 -11.47 -14.30
N THR A 162 -7.71 -10.34 -14.49
CA THR A 162 -7.17 -9.00 -14.22
C THR A 162 -6.74 -8.84 -12.77
N TYR A 163 -7.55 -9.35 -11.83
CA TYR A 163 -7.21 -9.33 -10.41
C TYR A 163 -5.94 -10.14 -10.11
N ASP A 164 -5.85 -11.39 -10.59
CA ASP A 164 -4.69 -12.25 -10.37
C ASP A 164 -3.40 -11.66 -10.97
N GLU A 165 -3.46 -11.07 -12.17
CA GLU A 165 -2.33 -10.40 -12.82
C GLU A 165 -1.87 -9.19 -11.99
N LEU A 166 -2.80 -8.39 -11.44
CA LEU A 166 -2.46 -7.29 -10.54
C LEU A 166 -1.77 -7.82 -9.28
N LEU A 167 -2.29 -8.91 -8.67
CA LEU A 167 -1.67 -9.50 -7.49
C LEU A 167 -0.24 -10.00 -7.75
N LEU A 168 0.05 -10.50 -8.96
CA LEU A 168 1.42 -10.87 -9.35
C LEU A 168 2.35 -9.66 -9.37
N ARG A 169 1.93 -8.53 -9.94
CA ARG A 169 2.71 -7.28 -9.96
C ARG A 169 2.94 -6.73 -8.55
N LEU A 170 1.92 -6.76 -7.69
CA LEU A 170 2.02 -6.31 -6.29
C LEU A 170 2.99 -7.17 -5.49
N ARG A 171 2.97 -8.50 -5.66
CA ARG A 171 3.96 -9.41 -5.04
C ARG A 171 5.38 -9.10 -5.51
N GLY A 172 5.56 -8.78 -6.81
CA GLY A 172 6.84 -8.31 -7.35
C GLY A 172 7.34 -7.02 -6.70
N GLN A 173 6.43 -6.21 -6.12
CA GLN A 173 6.74 -5.04 -5.30
C GLN A 173 6.79 -5.34 -3.79
N GLN A 174 6.88 -6.61 -3.39
CA GLN A 174 6.99 -7.07 -2.00
C GLN A 174 5.74 -6.82 -1.13
N PHE A 175 4.55 -6.68 -1.72
CA PHE A 175 3.31 -6.66 -0.96
C PHE A 175 2.89 -8.08 -0.58
N ASP A 176 2.54 -8.31 0.68
CA ASP A 176 1.92 -9.56 1.12
C ASP A 176 0.42 -9.57 0.75
N THR A 177 0.15 -9.97 -0.49
CA THR A 177 -1.22 -9.97 -1.03
C THR A 177 -2.19 -10.93 -0.31
N ARG A 178 -1.70 -11.81 0.59
CA ARG A 178 -2.55 -12.68 1.43
C ARG A 178 -3.31 -11.90 2.50
N LYS A 179 -2.87 -10.67 2.81
CA LYS A 179 -3.54 -9.76 3.74
C LYS A 179 -4.73 -9.03 3.13
N LEU A 180 -4.93 -9.13 1.80
CA LEU A 180 -6.04 -8.46 1.14
C LEU A 180 -7.38 -9.09 1.55
N GLU A 181 -8.27 -8.26 2.05
CA GLU A 181 -9.68 -8.56 2.28
C GLU A 181 -10.50 -8.06 1.09
N ILE A 182 -11.32 -8.95 0.53
CA ILE A 182 -12.24 -8.60 -0.57
C ILE A 182 -13.39 -7.76 -0.03
N THR A 183 -13.62 -6.62 -0.66
CA THR A 183 -14.77 -5.76 -0.35
C THR A 183 -15.99 -6.21 -1.14
N GLN A 184 -17.05 -6.52 -0.44
CA GLN A 184 -18.33 -6.91 -1.07
C GLN A 184 -18.96 -5.69 -1.75
N GLN A 185 -19.21 -5.82 -3.06
CA GLN A 185 -19.95 -4.83 -3.84
C GLN A 185 -21.29 -5.44 -4.26
N THR A 186 -22.40 -4.93 -3.71
CA THR A 186 -23.72 -5.31 -4.15
C THR A 186 -24.08 -4.54 -5.42
N ILE A 187 -24.27 -5.26 -6.50
CA ILE A 187 -24.79 -4.66 -7.72
C ILE A 187 -26.26 -4.30 -7.42
N SER A 188 -26.57 -3.00 -7.31
CA SER A 188 -27.95 -2.60 -7.42
C SER A 188 -28.39 -2.92 -8.85
N SER A 189 -29.19 -3.96 -9.04
CA SER A 189 -29.93 -4.11 -10.27
C SER A 189 -30.78 -2.84 -10.42
N GLN A 190 -30.35 -1.92 -11.27
CA GLN A 190 -31.23 -0.83 -11.72
C GLN A 190 -32.37 -1.55 -12.43
N LYS A 191 -33.53 -1.60 -11.78
CA LYS A 191 -34.77 -1.88 -12.47
C LYS A 191 -34.98 -0.71 -13.45
N ASN A 192 -34.79 -1.02 -14.74
CA ASN A 192 -35.32 -0.18 -15.81
C ASN A 192 -36.80 0.01 -15.67
#